data_6526caa3c8f4833677aaa5fd83c14066
#
_entry.id   6526caa3c8f4833677aaa5fd83c14066
#
_cell.length_a   1.000
_cell.length_b   1.000
_cell.length_c   1.000
_cell.angle_alpha   90.00
_cell.angle_beta   90.00
_cell.angle_gamma   90.00
#
_symmetry.space_group_name_H-M   'P 1'
#
loop_
_entity.id
_entity.type
_entity.pdbx_description
1 polymer ?
#
loop_
_entity_poly.entity_id
_entity_poly.type
_entity_poly.pdbx_seq_one_letter_code
_entity_poly.pdbx_strand_id
1 'polypeptide(L)'
;DQPRSRGLGDVYKRQELAPSEDRGIFIVSVNGPEGSSLDYTNGMVKKVEDILSDYVDKGEIKTVFAIVAPGFSGEPGNVNSAFIFASLMPWEDRSRHQKDIVREIFPKLISMPGAMIFTINPPSLGQSPFKSPVRLVISGTDYDQVGEWGETIKNISQDIGLRNARIDYKVDKPRLNLKVDRDAASNLGVSADDIATSLDALYGSRKVTSYSFDGITYNVILKADEDYLVDESNLDNIFIKSSTTQKLIPLSNLVNNNLEATSKSLKRVNRLPSVTLSSSISPGSSLGDTLNDLINESSKVLPSNAKISFAGASKEYFETGYKLELTILMAILVVYLVLSAQFESCLLYTSDAADEGL
;
A
#
# COMPACT_ATOMS: atom_id res chain seq x y z
N ASP A 1 -30.86 -31.46 -34.24
CA ASP A 1 -30.31 -30.78 -33.04
C ASP A 1 -30.58 -29.28 -33.13
N GLN A 2 -31.66 -28.84 -32.46
CA GLN A 2 -31.96 -27.42 -32.34
C GLN A 2 -31.12 -26.83 -31.21
N PRO A 3 -30.47 -25.64 -31.38
CA PRO A 3 -29.80 -25.00 -30.31
C PRO A 3 -30.81 -24.53 -29.26
N ARG A 4 -30.71 -25.07 -28.05
CA ARG A 4 -31.49 -24.61 -26.90
C ARG A 4 -31.24 -23.12 -26.69
N SER A 5 -32.31 -22.33 -26.75
CA SER A 5 -32.31 -20.92 -26.40
C SER A 5 -31.77 -20.77 -24.96
N ARG A 6 -30.56 -20.27 -24.82
CA ARG A 6 -30.02 -19.82 -23.54
C ARG A 6 -30.84 -18.62 -23.07
N GLY A 7 -31.56 -18.80 -21.97
CA GLY A 7 -32.44 -17.76 -21.45
C GLY A 7 -31.66 -16.52 -21.05
N LEU A 8 -32.32 -15.38 -21.00
CA LEU A 8 -31.83 -14.05 -20.59
C LEU A 8 -31.09 -14.03 -19.22
N GLY A 9 -31.23 -15.09 -18.44
CA GLY A 9 -30.49 -15.24 -17.15
C GLY A 9 -28.97 -15.41 -17.28
N ASP A 10 -28.43 -15.77 -18.44
CA ASP A 10 -26.97 -15.93 -18.66
C ASP A 10 -26.27 -14.60 -19.00
N VAL A 11 -27.01 -13.50 -19.19
CA VAL A 11 -26.48 -12.17 -19.51
C VAL A 11 -25.87 -11.49 -18.29
N TYR A 12 -26.22 -11.89 -17.08
CA TYR A 12 -25.64 -11.42 -15.81
C TYR A 12 -24.46 -12.26 -15.35
N LYS A 13 -23.64 -12.76 -16.25
CA LYS A 13 -22.31 -13.24 -15.87
C LYS A 13 -21.54 -12.04 -15.33
N ARG A 14 -21.09 -12.20 -14.06
CA ARG A 14 -20.26 -11.28 -13.31
C ARG A 14 -19.23 -10.66 -14.24
N GLN A 15 -19.42 -9.39 -14.59
CA GLN A 15 -18.51 -8.67 -15.47
C GLN A 15 -17.30 -8.25 -14.61
N GLU A 16 -16.14 -8.80 -14.94
CA GLU A 16 -14.88 -8.19 -14.54
C GLU A 16 -14.75 -6.86 -15.30
N LEU A 17 -14.29 -5.80 -14.63
CA LEU A 17 -14.12 -4.46 -15.24
C LEU A 17 -13.21 -4.50 -16.48
N ALA A 18 -12.26 -5.41 -16.52
CA ALA A 18 -11.45 -5.75 -17.69
C ALA A 18 -10.85 -7.15 -17.52
N PRO A 19 -10.85 -7.99 -18.57
CA PRO A 19 -10.14 -9.26 -18.54
C PRO A 19 -8.65 -9.04 -18.39
N SER A 20 -7.96 -9.95 -17.68
CA SER A 20 -6.51 -9.91 -17.56
C SER A 20 -5.84 -10.21 -18.90
N GLU A 21 -5.22 -9.20 -19.49
CA GLU A 21 -4.48 -9.29 -20.75
C GLU A 21 -3.03 -9.70 -20.52
N ASP A 22 -2.41 -10.28 -21.54
CA ASP A 22 -0.97 -10.48 -21.58
C ASP A 22 -0.30 -9.20 -22.09
N ARG A 23 0.32 -8.48 -21.19
CA ARG A 23 1.01 -7.21 -21.48
C ARG A 23 2.52 -7.37 -21.69
N GLY A 24 3.00 -8.60 -21.68
CA GLY A 24 4.45 -8.87 -21.80
C GLY A 24 5.26 -8.37 -20.62
N ILE A 25 4.64 -8.12 -19.45
CA ILE A 25 5.32 -7.69 -18.24
C ILE A 25 4.62 -8.22 -17.01
N PHE A 26 5.36 -8.72 -16.05
CA PHE A 26 4.87 -8.99 -14.71
C PHE A 26 5.81 -8.39 -13.66
N ILE A 27 5.29 -8.18 -12.46
CA ILE A 27 6.02 -7.57 -11.35
C ILE A 27 6.12 -8.59 -10.23
N VAL A 28 7.32 -8.76 -9.69
CA VAL A 28 7.53 -9.54 -8.47
C VAL A 28 7.66 -8.57 -7.31
N SER A 29 6.79 -8.70 -6.32
CA SER A 29 6.86 -7.94 -5.07
C SER A 29 7.57 -8.78 -4.02
N VAL A 30 8.62 -8.22 -3.45
CA VAL A 30 9.41 -8.82 -2.37
C VAL A 30 9.17 -8.01 -1.10
N ASN A 31 8.70 -8.64 -0.04
CA ASN A 31 8.49 -8.00 1.26
C ASN A 31 9.21 -8.81 2.34
N GLY A 32 10.30 -8.27 2.85
CA GLY A 32 11.01 -8.80 4.01
C GLY A 32 10.27 -8.57 5.32
N PRO A 33 10.72 -9.19 6.42
CA PRO A 33 10.24 -8.91 7.77
C PRO A 33 10.37 -7.42 8.11
N GLU A 34 9.52 -6.92 9.00
CA GLU A 34 9.67 -5.56 9.52
C GLU A 34 11.00 -5.44 10.27
N GLY A 35 11.65 -4.28 10.11
CA GLY A 35 12.99 -4.07 10.66
C GLY A 35 14.15 -4.63 9.84
N SER A 36 13.90 -5.30 8.70
CA SER A 36 14.97 -5.73 7.80
C SER A 36 15.79 -4.56 7.26
N SER A 37 17.10 -4.77 7.17
CA SER A 37 18.02 -3.79 6.57
C SER A 37 17.88 -3.76 5.04
N LEU A 38 18.44 -2.70 4.44
CA LEU A 38 18.52 -2.57 2.98
C LEU A 38 19.32 -3.73 2.36
N ASP A 39 20.42 -4.13 3.02
CA ASP A 39 21.27 -5.23 2.55
C ASP A 39 20.55 -6.57 2.59
N TYR A 40 19.74 -6.82 3.63
CA TYR A 40 18.90 -8.01 3.69
C TYR A 40 17.92 -8.06 2.51
N THR A 41 17.22 -6.96 2.25
CA THR A 41 16.26 -6.86 1.16
C THR A 41 16.94 -7.02 -0.20
N ASN A 42 18.11 -6.40 -0.38
CA ASN A 42 18.92 -6.54 -1.59
C ASN A 42 19.41 -7.99 -1.80
N GLY A 43 19.80 -8.67 -0.72
CA GLY A 43 20.14 -10.09 -0.76
C GLY A 43 18.97 -10.99 -1.19
N MET A 44 17.75 -10.65 -0.75
CA MET A 44 16.54 -11.36 -1.20
C MET A 44 16.20 -11.08 -2.67
N VAL A 45 16.38 -9.83 -3.11
CA VAL A 45 16.19 -9.45 -4.52
C VAL A 45 17.14 -10.23 -5.43
N LYS A 46 18.42 -10.33 -5.07
CA LYS A 46 19.41 -11.12 -5.84
C LYS A 46 18.98 -12.58 -6.01
N LYS A 47 18.49 -13.22 -4.95
CA LYS A 47 17.97 -14.60 -5.04
C LYS A 47 16.79 -14.73 -5.99
N VAL A 48 15.93 -13.71 -6.06
CA VAL A 48 14.81 -13.68 -7.03
C VAL A 48 15.33 -13.48 -8.43
N GLU A 49 16.30 -12.58 -8.61
CA GLU A 49 16.95 -12.35 -9.91
C GLU A 49 17.62 -13.61 -10.43
N ASP A 50 18.28 -14.40 -9.56
CA ASP A 50 18.88 -15.69 -9.94
C ASP A 50 17.82 -16.68 -10.48
N ILE A 51 16.63 -16.74 -9.86
CA ILE A 51 15.52 -17.57 -10.37
C ILE A 51 15.01 -17.06 -11.72
N LEU A 52 14.92 -15.73 -11.89
CA LEU A 52 14.44 -15.14 -13.13
C LEU A 52 15.46 -15.23 -14.27
N SER A 53 16.78 -15.30 -13.96
CA SER A 53 17.83 -15.44 -14.96
C SER A 53 17.71 -16.73 -15.77
N ASP A 54 17.26 -17.84 -15.17
CA ASP A 54 16.96 -19.09 -15.88
C ASP A 54 15.97 -18.89 -17.03
N TYR A 55 15.03 -17.93 -16.88
CA TYR A 55 14.02 -17.62 -17.89
C TYR A 55 14.50 -16.58 -18.91
N VAL A 56 15.50 -15.77 -18.54
CA VAL A 56 16.23 -14.92 -19.48
C VAL A 56 17.05 -15.80 -20.43
N ASP A 57 17.77 -16.79 -19.88
CA ASP A 57 18.58 -17.73 -20.66
C ASP A 57 17.74 -18.62 -21.60
N LYS A 58 16.49 -18.92 -21.20
CA LYS A 58 15.53 -19.62 -22.06
C LYS A 58 14.92 -18.73 -23.16
N GLY A 59 15.21 -17.43 -23.17
CA GLY A 59 14.64 -16.47 -24.12
C GLY A 59 13.15 -16.15 -23.89
N GLU A 60 12.65 -16.34 -22.68
CA GLU A 60 11.25 -15.99 -22.31
C GLU A 60 11.16 -14.59 -21.70
N ILE A 61 12.15 -14.21 -20.89
CA ILE A 61 12.27 -12.87 -20.28
C ILE A 61 13.36 -12.10 -21.03
N LYS A 62 13.03 -10.87 -21.43
CA LYS A 62 13.94 -9.96 -22.13
C LYS A 62 14.80 -9.17 -21.15
N THR A 63 14.20 -8.65 -20.09
CA THR A 63 14.87 -7.75 -19.15
C THR A 63 14.26 -7.91 -17.77
N VAL A 64 15.12 -7.92 -16.75
CA VAL A 64 14.76 -7.85 -15.34
C VAL A 64 15.29 -6.54 -14.78
N PHE A 65 14.45 -5.79 -14.10
CA PHE A 65 14.79 -4.52 -13.46
C PHE A 65 14.23 -4.49 -12.04
N ALA A 66 15.09 -4.31 -11.05
CA ALA A 66 14.72 -4.28 -9.64
C ALA A 66 14.83 -2.87 -9.05
N ILE A 67 13.87 -2.51 -8.20
CA ILE A 67 13.88 -1.30 -7.38
C ILE A 67 13.77 -1.74 -5.93
N VAL A 68 14.81 -1.50 -5.14
CA VAL A 68 14.82 -1.77 -3.69
C VAL A 68 14.42 -0.50 -2.96
N ALA A 69 13.63 -0.64 -1.90
CA ALA A 69 13.08 0.46 -1.12
C ALA A 69 12.35 1.53 -1.97
N PRO A 70 11.39 1.14 -2.82
CA PRO A 70 10.73 2.08 -3.71
C PRO A 70 9.91 3.10 -2.94
N GLY A 71 10.26 4.38 -3.07
CA GLY A 71 9.43 5.51 -2.62
C GLY A 71 8.49 5.94 -3.74
N PHE A 72 7.19 5.89 -3.52
CA PHE A 72 6.20 6.40 -4.46
C PHE A 72 5.52 7.66 -3.90
N SER A 73 5.28 8.63 -4.77
CA SER A 73 4.54 9.85 -4.42
C SER A 73 5.21 10.74 -3.35
N GLY A 74 6.54 10.72 -3.27
CA GLY A 74 7.29 11.56 -2.32
C GLY A 74 7.37 11.02 -0.89
N GLU A 75 6.82 9.85 -0.63
CA GLU A 75 7.04 9.13 0.65
C GLU A 75 8.32 8.31 0.58
N PRO A 76 9.12 8.27 1.66
CA PRO A 76 10.27 7.38 1.73
C PRO A 76 9.86 5.92 1.52
N GLY A 77 10.62 5.20 0.71
CA GLY A 77 10.37 3.79 0.46
C GLY A 77 10.55 2.92 1.69
N ASN A 78 9.86 1.82 1.72
CA ASN A 78 10.05 0.80 2.75
C ASN A 78 11.32 0.01 2.47
N VAL A 79 12.32 0.10 3.36
CA VAL A 79 13.62 -0.58 3.22
C VAL A 79 13.48 -2.10 3.12
N ASN A 80 12.41 -2.66 3.73
CA ASN A 80 12.11 -4.09 3.69
C ASN A 80 11.29 -4.53 2.47
N SER A 81 11.10 -3.66 1.47
CA SER A 81 10.34 -3.99 0.27
C SER A 81 11.10 -3.71 -1.02
N ALA A 82 10.81 -4.51 -2.05
CA ALA A 82 11.33 -4.31 -3.40
C ALA A 82 10.31 -4.71 -4.46
N PHE A 83 10.43 -4.12 -5.65
CA PHE A 83 9.69 -4.53 -6.84
C PHE A 83 10.66 -4.89 -7.96
N ILE A 84 10.43 -6.02 -8.58
CA ILE A 84 11.19 -6.51 -9.72
C ILE A 84 10.26 -6.57 -10.91
N PHE A 85 10.59 -5.84 -11.94
CA PHE A 85 9.85 -5.79 -13.20
C PHE A 85 10.50 -6.75 -14.18
N ALA A 86 9.78 -7.77 -14.60
CA ALA A 86 10.22 -8.73 -15.60
C ALA A 86 9.47 -8.47 -16.90
N SER A 87 10.16 -7.96 -17.90
CA SER A 87 9.65 -7.76 -19.25
C SER A 87 9.90 -9.01 -20.07
N LEU A 88 8.85 -9.58 -20.66
CA LEU A 88 8.92 -10.76 -21.51
C LEU A 88 9.38 -10.40 -22.92
N MET A 89 9.81 -11.41 -23.67
CA MET A 89 10.07 -11.25 -25.11
C MET A 89 8.77 -10.84 -25.83
N PRO A 90 8.88 -10.14 -26.97
CA PRO A 90 7.72 -9.81 -27.81
C PRO A 90 6.88 -11.04 -28.16
N TRP A 91 5.61 -10.85 -28.43
CA TRP A 91 4.67 -11.92 -28.78
C TRP A 91 5.14 -12.81 -29.93
N GLU A 92 5.81 -12.20 -30.89
CA GLU A 92 6.32 -12.86 -32.09
C GLU A 92 7.47 -13.81 -31.78
N ASP A 93 8.23 -13.52 -30.71
CA ASP A 93 9.45 -14.23 -30.33
C ASP A 93 9.24 -15.24 -29.19
N ARG A 94 8.01 -15.36 -28.64
CA ARG A 94 7.72 -16.30 -27.55
C ARG A 94 6.54 -17.21 -27.87
N SER A 95 6.63 -18.46 -27.44
CA SER A 95 5.59 -19.47 -27.66
C SER A 95 4.59 -19.57 -26.49
N ARG A 96 4.92 -19.00 -25.30
CA ARG A 96 4.13 -19.17 -24.07
C ARG A 96 3.47 -17.87 -23.66
N HIS A 97 2.26 -18.01 -23.13
CA HIS A 97 1.51 -16.89 -22.56
C HIS A 97 2.10 -16.46 -21.20
N GLN A 98 2.05 -15.13 -20.90
CA GLN A 98 2.54 -14.58 -19.62
C GLN A 98 2.00 -15.35 -18.40
N LYS A 99 0.71 -15.74 -18.40
CA LYS A 99 0.10 -16.48 -17.30
C LYS A 99 0.75 -17.83 -17.04
N ASP A 100 1.21 -18.51 -18.09
CA ASP A 100 1.84 -19.84 -17.96
C ASP A 100 3.25 -19.72 -17.40
N ILE A 101 4.00 -18.72 -17.83
CA ILE A 101 5.33 -18.39 -17.31
C ILE A 101 5.22 -18.02 -15.82
N VAL A 102 4.30 -17.12 -15.47
CA VAL A 102 4.07 -16.71 -14.07
C VAL A 102 3.63 -17.89 -13.20
N ARG A 103 2.77 -18.79 -13.73
CA ARG A 103 2.30 -19.97 -13.00
C ARG A 103 3.45 -20.94 -12.66
N GLU A 104 4.44 -21.04 -13.52
CA GLU A 104 5.63 -21.89 -13.28
C GLU A 104 6.61 -21.24 -12.30
N ILE A 105 6.79 -19.91 -12.38
CA ILE A 105 7.71 -19.14 -11.52
C ILE A 105 7.16 -19.02 -10.09
N PHE A 106 5.85 -18.81 -9.94
CA PHE A 106 5.21 -18.50 -8.68
C PHE A 106 5.52 -19.50 -7.54
N PRO A 107 5.45 -20.84 -7.74
CA PRO A 107 5.79 -21.80 -6.69
C PRO A 107 7.23 -21.69 -6.20
N LYS A 108 8.17 -21.39 -7.11
CA LYS A 108 9.59 -21.22 -6.78
C LYS A 108 9.81 -19.98 -5.91
N LEU A 109 9.10 -18.89 -6.21
CA LEU A 109 9.20 -17.64 -5.48
C LEU A 109 8.56 -17.72 -4.09
N ILE A 110 7.36 -18.28 -3.99
CA ILE A 110 6.63 -18.34 -2.70
C ILE A 110 7.27 -19.31 -1.70
N SER A 111 8.05 -20.30 -2.20
CA SER A 111 8.77 -21.23 -1.33
C SER A 111 10.06 -20.67 -0.75
N MET A 112 10.50 -19.47 -1.14
CA MET A 112 11.71 -18.84 -0.63
C MET A 112 11.52 -18.40 0.83
N PRO A 113 12.35 -18.89 1.77
CA PRO A 113 12.26 -18.48 3.16
C PRO A 113 12.82 -17.06 3.36
N GLY A 114 12.29 -16.34 4.34
CA GLY A 114 12.81 -15.04 4.76
C GLY A 114 12.12 -13.83 4.14
N ALA A 115 11.28 -13.97 3.12
CA ALA A 115 10.47 -12.88 2.58
C ALA A 115 9.13 -13.40 2.05
N MET A 116 8.13 -12.53 2.06
CA MET A 116 6.87 -12.78 1.35
C MET A 116 7.02 -12.29 -0.09
N ILE A 117 7.01 -13.23 -1.04
CA ILE A 117 7.21 -12.94 -2.45
C ILE A 117 5.98 -13.36 -3.24
N PHE A 118 5.47 -12.46 -4.07
CA PHE A 118 4.32 -12.75 -4.93
C PHE A 118 4.41 -12.01 -6.26
N THR A 119 3.80 -12.58 -7.27
CA THR A 119 3.75 -12.01 -8.62
C THR A 119 2.48 -11.20 -8.81
N ILE A 120 2.60 -10.07 -9.50
CA ILE A 120 1.51 -9.17 -9.85
C ILE A 120 1.48 -9.03 -11.37
N ASN A 121 0.36 -9.35 -11.99
CA ASN A 121 0.12 -9.02 -13.39
C ASN A 121 -0.53 -7.63 -13.45
N PRO A 122 0.09 -6.65 -14.11
CA PRO A 122 -0.47 -5.31 -14.22
C PRO A 122 -1.85 -5.36 -14.88
N PRO A 123 -2.86 -4.68 -14.34
CA PRO A 123 -4.19 -4.63 -14.94
C PRO A 123 -4.18 -3.85 -16.25
N SER A 124 -5.11 -4.17 -17.15
CA SER A 124 -5.17 -3.62 -18.50
C SER A 124 -5.60 -2.16 -18.58
N LEU A 125 -6.40 -1.66 -17.66
CA LEU A 125 -6.94 -0.30 -17.69
C LEU A 125 -6.57 0.47 -16.43
N GLY A 126 -5.65 1.44 -16.53
CA GLY A 126 -5.45 2.57 -15.60
C GLY A 126 -5.37 2.30 -14.09
N GLN A 127 -5.65 1.08 -13.67
CA GLN A 127 -5.59 0.69 -12.28
C GLN A 127 -4.13 0.50 -11.85
N SER A 128 -3.79 0.99 -10.67
CA SER A 128 -2.45 0.79 -10.13
C SER A 128 -2.24 -0.69 -9.78
N PRO A 129 -1.22 -1.36 -10.34
CA PRO A 129 -0.94 -2.77 -10.05
C PRO A 129 -0.53 -3.00 -8.58
N PHE A 130 -0.18 -1.93 -7.88
CA PHE A 130 0.28 -1.97 -6.48
C PHE A 130 -0.84 -1.71 -5.46
N LYS A 131 -2.05 -1.40 -5.92
CA LYS A 131 -3.18 -1.11 -5.04
C LYS A 131 -4.17 -2.25 -5.05
N SER A 132 -4.50 -2.75 -3.85
CA SER A 132 -5.55 -3.75 -3.67
C SER A 132 -6.91 -3.21 -4.13
N PRO A 133 -7.75 -4.02 -4.79
CA PRO A 133 -9.08 -3.60 -5.26
C PRO A 133 -10.01 -3.23 -4.11
N VAL A 134 -9.93 -3.95 -2.98
CA VAL A 134 -10.69 -3.65 -1.77
C VAL A 134 -9.80 -2.86 -0.81
N ARG A 135 -10.24 -1.64 -0.50
CA ARG A 135 -9.57 -0.75 0.46
C ARG A 135 -10.62 -0.09 1.34
N LEU A 136 -10.73 -0.58 2.58
CA LEU A 136 -11.59 -0.04 3.62
C LEU A 136 -10.75 0.81 4.57
N VAL A 137 -11.15 2.04 4.80
CA VAL A 137 -10.51 2.96 5.75
C VAL A 137 -11.39 3.06 6.98
N ILE A 138 -10.83 2.69 8.12
CA ILE A 138 -11.47 2.79 9.44
C ILE A 138 -10.82 3.95 10.17
N SER A 139 -11.61 4.90 10.63
CA SER A 139 -11.14 6.11 11.30
C SER A 139 -11.78 6.28 12.67
N GLY A 140 -11.02 6.81 13.62
CA GLY A 140 -11.47 7.05 14.98
C GLY A 140 -10.68 8.16 15.67
N THR A 141 -10.76 8.22 16.98
CA THR A 141 -10.09 9.25 17.78
C THR A 141 -8.68 8.85 18.23
N ASP A 142 -8.42 7.55 18.34
CA ASP A 142 -7.18 6.99 18.87
C ASP A 142 -6.67 5.84 17.99
N TYR A 143 -5.33 5.73 17.82
CA TYR A 143 -4.72 4.72 16.97
C TYR A 143 -4.84 3.31 17.51
N ASP A 144 -4.78 3.13 18.83
CA ASP A 144 -4.84 1.80 19.43
C ASP A 144 -6.23 1.20 19.23
N GLN A 145 -7.28 1.99 19.47
CA GLN A 145 -8.66 1.58 19.19
C GLN A 145 -8.89 1.27 17.70
N VAL A 146 -8.43 2.16 16.82
CA VAL A 146 -8.60 1.98 15.38
C VAL A 146 -7.81 0.77 14.88
N GLY A 147 -6.65 0.49 15.49
CA GLY A 147 -5.85 -0.70 15.23
C GLY A 147 -6.59 -1.99 15.61
N GLU A 148 -7.19 -2.05 16.80
CA GLU A 148 -8.01 -3.17 17.25
C GLU A 148 -9.23 -3.41 16.34
N TRP A 149 -9.90 -2.33 15.92
CA TRP A 149 -11.00 -2.42 14.95
C TRP A 149 -10.52 -2.95 13.61
N GLY A 150 -9.34 -2.50 13.16
CA GLY A 150 -8.72 -2.97 11.92
C GLY A 150 -8.44 -4.47 11.94
N GLU A 151 -7.86 -4.99 13.03
CA GLU A 151 -7.61 -6.43 13.21
C GLU A 151 -8.91 -7.24 13.28
N THR A 152 -9.93 -6.71 13.96
CA THR A 152 -11.24 -7.34 14.04
C THR A 152 -11.87 -7.49 12.65
N ILE A 153 -11.87 -6.42 11.85
CA ILE A 153 -12.40 -6.47 10.49
C ILE A 153 -11.54 -7.36 9.58
N LYS A 154 -10.24 -7.36 9.75
CA LYS A 154 -9.34 -8.27 9.02
C LYS A 154 -9.69 -9.74 9.28
N ASN A 155 -10.00 -10.12 10.52
CA ASN A 155 -10.39 -11.48 10.85
C ASN A 155 -11.73 -11.85 10.19
N ILE A 156 -12.73 -10.98 10.27
CA ILE A 156 -14.04 -11.18 9.62
C ILE A 156 -13.89 -11.22 8.09
N SER A 157 -12.96 -10.49 7.53
CA SER A 157 -12.77 -10.40 6.08
C SER A 157 -12.43 -11.76 5.43
N GLN A 158 -11.87 -12.70 6.19
CA GLN A 158 -11.60 -14.05 5.71
C GLN A 158 -12.89 -14.84 5.48
N ASP A 159 -13.88 -14.66 6.35
CA ASP A 159 -15.16 -15.38 6.30
C ASP A 159 -16.04 -14.90 5.13
N ILE A 160 -15.90 -13.64 4.72
CA ILE A 160 -16.63 -13.06 3.58
C ILE A 160 -15.91 -13.23 2.23
N GLY A 161 -14.90 -14.11 2.18
CA GLY A 161 -14.22 -14.47 0.94
C GLY A 161 -13.19 -13.46 0.44
N LEU A 162 -12.73 -12.55 1.27
CA LEU A 162 -11.58 -11.71 0.98
C LEU A 162 -10.27 -12.49 1.18
N ARG A 163 -9.30 -12.26 0.29
CA ARG A 163 -7.98 -12.91 0.35
C ARG A 163 -6.88 -11.90 0.62
N ASN A 164 -5.84 -12.36 1.33
CA ASN A 164 -4.66 -11.54 1.62
C ASN A 164 -5.02 -10.22 2.30
N ALA A 165 -6.00 -10.24 3.21
CA ALA A 165 -6.39 -9.08 3.98
C ALA A 165 -5.23 -8.60 4.87
N ARG A 166 -4.86 -7.34 4.72
CA ARG A 166 -3.76 -6.69 5.47
C ARG A 166 -4.20 -5.32 5.94
N ILE A 167 -3.77 -4.96 7.13
CA ILE A 167 -3.89 -3.61 7.65
C ILE A 167 -2.54 -2.90 7.57
N ASP A 168 -2.58 -1.59 7.39
CA ASP A 168 -1.38 -0.74 7.29
C ASP A 168 -0.88 -0.23 8.66
N TYR A 169 -1.55 -0.59 9.74
CA TYR A 169 -1.14 -0.33 11.12
C TYR A 169 -0.69 -1.62 11.79
N LYS A 170 0.60 -1.68 12.11
CA LYS A 170 1.21 -2.78 12.84
C LYS A 170 2.13 -2.22 13.89
N VAL A 171 2.05 -2.74 15.10
CA VAL A 171 2.90 -2.36 16.23
C VAL A 171 3.97 -3.44 16.39
N ASP A 172 4.85 -3.55 15.40
CA ASP A 172 5.88 -4.60 15.31
C ASP A 172 7.30 -4.05 15.05
N LYS A 173 7.43 -2.72 14.85
CA LYS A 173 8.73 -2.09 14.66
C LYS A 173 9.38 -1.82 16.03
N PRO A 174 10.55 -2.39 16.32
CA PRO A 174 11.30 -2.04 17.53
C PRO A 174 11.71 -0.57 17.48
N ARG A 175 11.50 0.13 18.59
CA ARG A 175 11.93 1.51 18.80
C ARG A 175 12.59 1.64 20.16
N LEU A 176 13.79 2.16 20.17
CA LEU A 176 14.47 2.58 21.39
C LEU A 176 13.95 3.96 21.81
N ASN A 177 13.25 4.00 22.94
CA ASN A 177 12.73 5.23 23.51
C ASN A 177 13.67 5.71 24.60
N LEU A 178 14.33 6.85 24.36
CA LEU A 178 15.26 7.48 25.30
C LEU A 178 14.55 8.59 26.08
N LYS A 179 14.30 8.38 27.34
CA LYS A 179 13.70 9.38 28.23
C LYS A 179 14.79 10.07 29.05
N VAL A 180 14.99 11.36 28.80
CA VAL A 180 15.97 12.15 29.55
C VAL A 180 15.58 12.28 31.03
N ASP A 181 16.46 11.90 31.92
CA ASP A 181 16.35 12.21 33.33
C ASP A 181 16.81 13.67 33.55
N ARG A 182 15.84 14.56 33.67
CA ARG A 182 16.10 16.00 33.77
C ARG A 182 16.81 16.40 35.05
N ASP A 183 16.54 15.67 36.12
CA ASP A 183 17.14 15.96 37.44
C ASP A 183 18.62 15.52 37.45
N ALA A 184 18.90 14.32 36.94
CA ALA A 184 20.26 13.83 36.77
C ALA A 184 21.08 14.73 35.83
N ALA A 185 20.49 15.10 34.67
CA ALA A 185 21.13 15.96 33.67
C ALA A 185 21.46 17.35 34.27
N SER A 186 20.51 17.97 34.97
CA SER A 186 20.73 19.27 35.64
C SER A 186 21.80 19.22 36.68
N ASN A 187 21.80 18.20 37.56
CA ASN A 187 22.79 18.01 38.60
C ASN A 187 24.21 17.81 38.05
N LEU A 188 24.31 17.18 36.87
CA LEU A 188 25.59 16.96 36.20
C LEU A 188 25.98 18.09 35.24
N GLY A 189 25.19 19.16 35.16
CA GLY A 189 25.45 20.32 34.33
C GLY A 189 25.38 20.02 32.82
N VAL A 190 24.44 19.16 32.41
CA VAL A 190 24.17 18.81 31.02
C VAL A 190 22.76 19.27 30.67
N SER A 191 22.61 20.02 29.60
CA SER A 191 21.30 20.46 29.13
C SER A 191 20.63 19.38 28.27
N ALA A 192 19.29 19.40 28.19
CA ALA A 192 18.55 18.53 27.28
C ALA A 192 18.90 18.82 25.81
N ASP A 193 19.27 20.05 25.46
CA ASP A 193 19.71 20.45 24.13
C ASP A 193 21.08 19.85 23.77
N ASP A 194 22.01 19.76 24.70
CA ASP A 194 23.31 19.10 24.51
C ASP A 194 23.12 17.60 24.22
N ILE A 195 22.19 16.97 24.96
CA ILE A 195 21.81 15.55 24.70
C ILE A 195 21.23 15.38 23.33
N ALA A 196 20.23 16.20 22.97
CA ALA A 196 19.55 16.14 21.69
C ALA A 196 20.51 16.39 20.51
N THR A 197 21.37 17.41 20.64
CA THR A 197 22.37 17.77 19.61
C THR A 197 23.39 16.65 19.43
N SER A 198 23.83 16.00 20.50
CA SER A 198 24.78 14.88 20.43
C SER A 198 24.17 13.66 19.78
N LEU A 199 22.92 13.32 20.13
CA LEU A 199 22.18 12.23 19.50
C LEU A 199 21.88 12.51 18.03
N ASP A 200 21.48 13.73 17.68
CA ASP A 200 21.26 14.14 16.29
C ASP A 200 22.54 14.04 15.45
N ALA A 201 23.67 14.45 16.01
CA ALA A 201 24.95 14.32 15.31
C ALA A 201 25.35 12.86 15.08
N LEU A 202 25.14 11.97 16.05
CA LEU A 202 25.61 10.59 15.99
C LEU A 202 24.62 9.70 15.19
N TYR A 203 23.32 9.77 15.49
CA TYR A 203 22.29 8.92 14.90
C TYR A 203 21.55 9.58 13.73
N GLY A 204 21.41 10.91 13.74
CA GLY A 204 20.66 11.68 12.75
C GLY A 204 21.45 12.05 11.48
N SER A 205 22.77 11.79 11.45
CA SER A 205 23.62 12.16 10.29
C SER A 205 23.58 13.67 10.02
N ARG A 206 24.04 14.47 10.98
CA ARG A 206 23.93 15.92 10.94
C ARG A 206 24.84 16.54 9.89
N LYS A 207 24.29 17.38 9.02
CA LYS A 207 25.09 18.26 8.16
C LYS A 207 25.77 19.35 9.01
N VAL A 208 27.10 19.31 9.09
CA VAL A 208 27.90 20.25 9.91
C VAL A 208 28.29 21.47 9.10
N THR A 209 28.68 21.28 7.85
CA THR A 209 29.13 22.33 6.95
C THR A 209 29.02 21.88 5.48
N SER A 210 29.46 22.73 4.56
CA SER A 210 29.64 22.38 3.17
C SER A 210 30.92 23.03 2.64
N TYR A 211 31.55 22.41 1.66
CA TYR A 211 32.69 22.97 0.94
C TYR A 211 32.46 22.92 -0.56
N SER A 212 33.06 23.86 -1.28
CA SER A 212 33.00 23.88 -2.74
C SER A 212 34.30 23.36 -3.32
N PHE A 213 34.20 22.41 -4.23
CA PHE A 213 35.31 21.87 -4.99
C PHE A 213 34.91 21.75 -6.45
N ASP A 214 35.73 22.27 -7.33
CA ASP A 214 35.52 22.29 -8.80
C ASP A 214 34.12 22.82 -9.23
N GLY A 215 33.64 23.89 -8.56
CA GLY A 215 32.35 24.50 -8.84
C GLY A 215 31.14 23.74 -8.29
N ILE A 216 31.33 22.60 -7.63
CA ILE A 216 30.28 21.80 -7.02
C ILE A 216 30.34 21.93 -5.51
N THR A 217 29.20 22.10 -4.86
CA THR A 217 29.11 22.19 -3.40
C THR A 217 28.80 20.81 -2.80
N TYR A 218 29.69 20.36 -1.91
CA TYR A 218 29.59 19.09 -1.18
C TYR A 218 29.21 19.35 0.29
N ASN A 219 28.27 18.55 0.79
CA ASN A 219 27.90 18.59 2.20
C ASN A 219 28.84 17.72 3.04
N VAL A 220 29.27 18.25 4.18
CA VAL A 220 30.00 17.50 5.20
C VAL A 220 28.99 17.01 6.24
N ILE A 221 28.85 15.69 6.34
CA ILE A 221 27.90 15.04 7.23
C ILE A 221 28.69 14.34 8.34
N LEU A 222 28.35 14.65 9.59
CA LEU A 222 28.86 13.97 10.77
C LEU A 222 27.88 12.87 11.16
N LYS A 223 28.36 11.63 11.25
CA LYS A 223 27.61 10.47 11.77
C LYS A 223 28.55 9.57 12.57
N ALA A 224 27.99 8.76 13.46
CA ALA A 224 28.76 7.68 14.06
C ALA A 224 29.02 6.58 13.03
N ASP A 225 30.07 5.80 13.25
CA ASP A 225 30.34 4.60 12.46
C ASP A 225 29.20 3.59 12.66
N GLU A 226 28.84 2.89 11.61
CA GLU A 226 27.71 1.94 11.60
C GLU A 226 27.88 0.83 12.63
N ASP A 227 29.10 0.38 12.88
CA ASP A 227 29.41 -0.63 13.90
C ASP A 227 29.05 -0.19 15.34
N TYR A 228 29.00 1.12 15.60
CA TYR A 228 28.61 1.70 16.89
C TYR A 228 27.11 1.99 17.02
N LEU A 229 26.32 1.83 15.96
CA LEU A 229 24.88 2.16 15.95
C LEU A 229 23.98 0.94 16.16
N VAL A 230 24.54 -0.26 16.23
CA VAL A 230 23.79 -1.53 16.11
C VAL A 230 23.12 -1.98 17.41
N ASP A 231 23.61 -1.56 18.59
CA ASP A 231 23.17 -2.13 19.86
C ASP A 231 22.85 -1.06 20.93
N GLU A 232 21.86 -1.36 21.79
CA GLU A 232 21.51 -0.54 22.96
C GLU A 232 22.69 -0.31 23.90
N SER A 233 23.57 -1.32 24.05
CA SER A 233 24.76 -1.24 24.89
C SER A 233 25.73 -0.15 24.47
N ASN A 234 25.65 0.34 23.26
CA ASN A 234 26.50 1.41 22.73
C ASN A 234 26.17 2.79 23.30
N LEU A 235 25.03 2.97 24.00
CA LEU A 235 24.72 4.20 24.71
C LEU A 235 25.74 4.52 25.83
N ASP A 236 26.36 3.51 26.42
CA ASP A 236 27.42 3.66 27.43
C ASP A 236 28.71 4.27 26.86
N ASN A 237 28.92 4.12 25.56
CA ASN A 237 30.08 4.64 24.85
C ASN A 237 29.89 6.05 24.29
N ILE A 238 28.69 6.63 24.46
CA ILE A 238 28.39 7.99 24.06
C ILE A 238 28.62 8.92 25.26
N PHE A 239 29.48 9.92 25.07
CA PHE A 239 29.82 10.87 26.10
C PHE A 239 29.37 12.28 25.74
N ILE A 240 28.78 12.96 26.72
CA ILE A 240 28.37 14.36 26.62
C ILE A 240 29.18 15.21 27.57
N LYS A 241 29.65 16.34 27.08
CA LYS A 241 30.47 17.25 27.88
C LYS A 241 29.58 18.10 28.78
N SER A 242 29.81 18.00 30.10
CA SER A 242 29.18 18.89 31.08
C SER A 242 29.63 20.34 30.91
N SER A 243 28.70 21.25 30.88
CA SER A 243 28.96 22.70 30.84
C SER A 243 29.57 23.22 32.16
N THR A 244 29.21 22.58 33.27
CA THR A 244 29.66 22.99 34.63
C THR A 244 31.01 22.41 34.99
N THR A 245 31.21 21.10 34.83
CA THR A 245 32.42 20.41 35.27
C THR A 245 33.44 20.19 34.14
N GLN A 246 33.10 20.49 32.90
CA GLN A 246 33.89 20.22 31.68
C GLN A 246 34.29 18.75 31.50
N LYS A 247 33.75 17.84 32.30
CA LYS A 247 33.99 16.39 32.23
C LYS A 247 33.03 15.73 31.21
N LEU A 248 33.50 14.63 30.66
CA LEU A 248 32.69 13.77 29.80
C LEU A 248 31.84 12.86 30.68
N ILE A 249 30.53 12.85 30.43
CA ILE A 249 29.54 12.08 31.18
C ILE A 249 28.91 11.07 30.22
N PRO A 250 28.89 9.76 30.55
CA PRO A 250 28.21 8.77 29.74
C PRO A 250 26.72 9.10 29.58
N LEU A 251 26.16 8.90 28.37
CA LEU A 251 24.75 9.15 28.08
C LEU A 251 23.82 8.27 28.93
N SER A 252 24.24 7.04 29.25
CA SER A 252 23.49 6.11 30.11
C SER A 252 23.17 6.66 31.49
N ASN A 253 23.98 7.62 31.99
CA ASN A 253 23.72 8.29 33.29
C ASN A 253 22.69 9.43 33.18
N LEU A 254 22.29 9.78 31.96
CA LEU A 254 21.44 10.94 31.66
C LEU A 254 20.09 10.55 31.08
N VAL A 255 19.95 9.29 30.63
CA VAL A 255 18.73 8.80 29.97
C VAL A 255 18.30 7.43 30.50
N ASN A 256 17.01 7.22 30.59
CA ASN A 256 16.43 5.90 30.77
C ASN A 256 16.02 5.37 29.38
N ASN A 257 16.52 4.21 29.02
CA ASN A 257 16.19 3.54 27.77
C ASN A 257 15.07 2.53 27.96
N ASN A 258 14.17 2.46 27.02
CA ASN A 258 13.12 1.45 26.97
C ASN A 258 12.91 1.02 25.53
N LEU A 259 13.00 -0.29 25.29
CA LEU A 259 12.68 -0.87 24.00
C LEU A 259 11.17 -1.12 23.94
N GLU A 260 10.49 -0.49 23.01
CA GLU A 260 9.05 -0.64 22.80
C GLU A 260 8.73 -0.98 21.35
N ALA A 261 7.65 -1.71 21.14
CA ALA A 261 7.11 -1.90 19.79
C ALA A 261 6.29 -0.66 19.40
N THR A 262 6.45 -0.20 18.17
CA THR A 262 5.69 0.94 17.65
C THR A 262 5.26 0.69 16.21
N SER A 263 4.28 1.45 15.74
CA SER A 263 3.92 1.43 14.34
C SER A 263 4.89 2.25 13.50
N LYS A 264 5.19 1.76 12.31
CA LYS A 264 6.06 2.42 11.34
C LYS A 264 5.51 3.76 10.87
N SER A 265 4.21 3.86 10.67
CA SER A 265 3.53 5.06 10.18
C SER A 265 2.17 5.22 10.82
N LEU A 266 1.85 6.45 11.18
CA LEU A 266 0.57 6.85 11.74
C LEU A 266 -0.19 7.65 10.68
N LYS A 267 -1.17 7.02 10.03
CA LYS A 267 -1.94 7.64 8.95
C LYS A 267 -3.17 8.36 9.48
N ARG A 268 -3.52 9.44 8.81
CA ARG A 268 -4.76 10.19 9.09
C ARG A 268 -5.54 10.41 7.80
N VAL A 269 -6.83 10.18 7.87
CA VAL A 269 -7.77 10.48 6.79
C VAL A 269 -8.80 11.47 7.33
N ASN A 270 -8.98 12.59 6.62
CA ASN A 270 -9.84 13.68 7.09
C ASN A 270 -9.51 14.15 8.52
N ARG A 271 -8.21 14.24 8.84
CA ARG A 271 -7.63 14.63 10.14
C ARG A 271 -7.83 13.62 11.29
N LEU A 272 -8.54 12.52 11.07
CA LEU A 272 -8.75 11.47 12.06
C LEU A 272 -7.68 10.38 11.95
N PRO A 273 -7.16 9.84 13.07
CA PRO A 273 -6.40 8.60 13.09
C PRO A 273 -7.11 7.53 12.28
N SER A 274 -6.39 6.85 11.40
CA SER A 274 -7.01 5.92 10.45
C SER A 274 -6.13 4.73 10.16
N VAL A 275 -6.78 3.58 9.97
CA VAL A 275 -6.17 2.33 9.53
C VAL A 275 -6.86 1.87 8.26
N THR A 276 -6.07 1.42 7.28
CA THR A 276 -6.59 0.94 6.01
C THR A 276 -6.45 -0.58 5.91
N LEU A 277 -7.57 -1.26 5.80
CA LEU A 277 -7.63 -2.65 5.39
C LEU A 277 -7.51 -2.71 3.86
N SER A 278 -6.55 -3.48 3.38
CA SER A 278 -6.34 -3.74 1.95
C SER A 278 -6.45 -5.24 1.68
N SER A 279 -7.22 -5.62 0.66
CA SER A 279 -7.49 -7.02 0.37
C SER A 279 -7.72 -7.25 -1.12
N SER A 280 -7.54 -8.50 -1.53
CA SER A 280 -7.91 -9.01 -2.85
C SER A 280 -9.25 -9.75 -2.77
N ILE A 281 -9.95 -9.80 -3.90
CA ILE A 281 -11.23 -10.51 -4.01
C ILE A 281 -10.96 -11.97 -4.38
N SER A 282 -11.75 -12.89 -3.82
CA SER A 282 -11.69 -14.30 -4.19
C SER A 282 -12.13 -14.51 -5.65
N PRO A 283 -11.52 -15.45 -6.38
CA PRO A 283 -11.95 -15.79 -7.73
C PRO A 283 -13.44 -16.12 -7.78
N GLY A 284 -14.16 -15.45 -8.66
CA GLY A 284 -15.60 -15.66 -8.85
C GLY A 284 -16.53 -14.81 -7.97
N SER A 285 -16.00 -13.93 -7.09
CA SER A 285 -16.79 -12.91 -6.38
C SER A 285 -16.74 -11.58 -7.11
N SER A 286 -17.82 -10.78 -7.02
CA SER A 286 -17.83 -9.42 -7.56
C SER A 286 -17.31 -8.41 -6.54
N LEU A 287 -16.73 -7.30 -7.02
CA LEU A 287 -16.28 -6.22 -6.14
C LEU A 287 -17.47 -5.63 -5.34
N GLY A 288 -18.60 -5.41 -6.00
CA GLY A 288 -19.76 -4.80 -5.40
C GLY A 288 -20.37 -5.62 -4.27
N ASP A 289 -20.61 -6.92 -4.52
CA ASP A 289 -21.15 -7.82 -3.50
C ASP A 289 -20.22 -7.89 -2.29
N THR A 290 -18.92 -8.08 -2.56
CA THR A 290 -17.90 -8.17 -1.51
C THR A 290 -17.80 -6.89 -0.67
N LEU A 291 -17.91 -5.70 -1.28
CA LEU A 291 -17.89 -4.43 -0.56
C LEU A 291 -19.15 -4.24 0.29
N ASN A 292 -20.32 -4.64 -0.21
CA ASN A 292 -21.58 -4.58 0.53
C ASN A 292 -21.56 -5.54 1.74
N ASP A 293 -21.08 -6.76 1.55
CA ASP A 293 -20.91 -7.73 2.64
C ASP A 293 -19.93 -7.18 3.69
N LEU A 294 -18.82 -6.58 3.25
CA LEU A 294 -17.83 -5.97 4.15
C LEU A 294 -18.44 -4.81 4.96
N ILE A 295 -19.27 -3.96 4.35
CA ILE A 295 -19.97 -2.88 5.06
C ILE A 295 -20.92 -3.47 6.10
N ASN A 296 -21.74 -4.43 5.70
CA ASN A 296 -22.75 -5.03 6.57
C ASN A 296 -22.11 -5.71 7.79
N GLU A 297 -21.05 -6.50 7.57
CA GLU A 297 -20.35 -7.16 8.67
C GLU A 297 -19.57 -6.15 9.55
N SER A 298 -18.93 -5.17 8.92
CA SER A 298 -18.22 -4.11 9.66
C SER A 298 -19.15 -3.31 10.56
N SER A 299 -20.36 -2.99 10.08
CA SER A 299 -21.35 -2.20 10.85
C SER A 299 -21.91 -2.94 12.07
N LYS A 300 -21.85 -4.29 12.10
CA LYS A 300 -22.29 -5.09 13.25
C LYS A 300 -21.28 -5.09 14.39
N VAL A 301 -20.01 -4.92 14.08
CA VAL A 301 -18.90 -5.10 15.01
C VAL A 301 -18.28 -3.78 15.46
N LEU A 302 -18.30 -2.79 14.57
CA LEU A 302 -17.72 -1.48 14.88
C LEU A 302 -18.67 -0.63 15.75
N PRO A 303 -18.14 0.09 16.73
CA PRO A 303 -18.93 0.99 17.53
C PRO A 303 -19.38 2.23 16.74
N SER A 304 -20.40 2.94 17.21
CA SER A 304 -21.00 4.08 16.52
C SER A 304 -20.07 5.28 16.29
N ASN A 305 -18.97 5.37 17.05
CA ASN A 305 -17.95 6.39 16.88
C ASN A 305 -16.89 6.04 15.81
N ALA A 306 -16.89 4.81 15.30
CA ALA A 306 -16.04 4.43 14.17
C ALA A 306 -16.60 4.99 12.86
N LYS A 307 -15.73 5.59 12.05
CA LYS A 307 -16.09 6.06 10.71
C LYS A 307 -15.49 5.15 9.67
N ILE A 308 -16.34 4.64 8.78
CA ILE A 308 -15.94 3.82 7.64
C ILE A 308 -15.94 4.69 6.38
N SER A 309 -14.91 4.54 5.58
CA SER A 309 -14.81 5.12 4.23
C SER A 309 -14.02 4.18 3.31
N PHE A 310 -14.06 4.44 2.02
CA PHE A 310 -13.34 3.65 1.03
C PHE A 310 -12.27 4.47 0.34
N ALA A 311 -11.26 3.79 -0.22
CA ALA A 311 -10.20 4.40 -0.98
C ALA A 311 -9.95 3.63 -2.29
N GLY A 312 -9.36 4.30 -3.30
CA GLY A 312 -9.03 3.70 -4.59
C GLY A 312 -10.24 3.14 -5.32
N ALA A 313 -10.11 1.95 -5.93
CA ALA A 313 -11.16 1.31 -6.73
C ALA A 313 -12.48 1.11 -5.96
N SER A 314 -12.40 0.81 -4.66
CA SER A 314 -13.59 0.68 -3.81
C SER A 314 -14.37 1.99 -3.67
N LYS A 315 -13.66 3.12 -3.57
CA LYS A 315 -14.28 4.46 -3.53
C LYS A 315 -14.89 4.79 -4.89
N GLU A 316 -14.15 4.56 -5.97
CA GLU A 316 -14.62 4.81 -7.34
C GLU A 316 -15.87 4.01 -7.67
N TYR A 317 -15.97 2.77 -7.18
CA TYR A 317 -17.16 1.94 -7.36
C TYR A 317 -18.43 2.61 -6.79
N PHE A 318 -18.39 3.10 -5.55
CA PHE A 318 -19.54 3.77 -4.94
C PHE A 318 -19.85 5.13 -5.58
N GLU A 319 -18.83 5.92 -5.93
CA GLU A 319 -19.02 7.23 -6.55
C GLU A 319 -19.55 7.11 -8.00
N THR A 320 -19.16 6.06 -8.74
CA THR A 320 -19.60 5.88 -10.12
C THR A 320 -21.01 5.33 -10.20
N GLY A 321 -21.40 4.42 -9.31
CA GLY A 321 -22.76 3.85 -9.29
C GLY A 321 -23.83 4.93 -9.24
N TYR A 322 -23.73 5.86 -8.30
CA TYR A 322 -24.68 6.97 -8.17
C TYR A 322 -24.69 7.93 -9.37
N LYS A 323 -23.53 8.21 -9.95
CA LYS A 323 -23.42 9.07 -11.13
C LYS A 323 -24.04 8.44 -12.37
N LEU A 324 -23.95 7.12 -12.51
CA LEU A 324 -24.53 6.38 -13.63
C LEU A 324 -26.06 6.44 -13.59
N GLU A 325 -26.68 6.20 -12.43
CA GLU A 325 -28.12 6.29 -12.24
C GLU A 325 -28.66 7.68 -12.59
N LEU A 326 -27.99 8.73 -12.08
CA LEU A 326 -28.33 10.13 -12.39
C LEU A 326 -28.20 10.41 -13.90
N THR A 327 -27.14 9.92 -14.54
CA THR A 327 -26.91 10.12 -15.99
C THR A 327 -27.99 9.46 -16.83
N ILE A 328 -28.40 8.24 -16.49
CA ILE A 328 -29.48 7.53 -17.17
C ILE A 328 -30.81 8.30 -17.01
N LEU A 329 -31.12 8.74 -15.81
CA LEU A 329 -32.32 9.52 -15.53
C LEU A 329 -32.34 10.83 -16.33
N MET A 330 -31.19 11.55 -16.37
CA MET A 330 -31.06 12.76 -17.18
C MET A 330 -31.17 12.50 -18.68
N ALA A 331 -30.60 11.37 -19.18
CA ALA A 331 -30.72 10.98 -20.57
C ALA A 331 -32.18 10.73 -20.95
N ILE A 332 -32.93 10.00 -20.12
CA ILE A 332 -34.37 9.73 -20.32
C ILE A 332 -35.14 11.06 -20.32
N LEU A 333 -34.83 11.96 -19.38
CA LEU A 333 -35.47 13.29 -19.32
C LEU A 333 -35.22 14.10 -20.59
N VAL A 334 -33.98 14.14 -21.09
CA VAL A 334 -33.65 14.84 -22.35
C VAL A 334 -34.40 14.26 -23.54
N VAL A 335 -34.41 12.92 -23.66
CA VAL A 335 -35.17 12.25 -24.74
C VAL A 335 -36.66 12.61 -24.64
N TYR A 336 -37.23 12.57 -23.45
CA TYR A 336 -38.61 12.96 -23.21
C TYR A 336 -38.88 14.41 -23.62
N LEU A 337 -38.03 15.37 -23.23
CA LEU A 337 -38.15 16.77 -23.59
C LEU A 337 -38.04 17.00 -25.12
N VAL A 338 -37.12 16.30 -25.79
CA VAL A 338 -36.97 16.39 -27.26
C VAL A 338 -38.18 15.85 -27.95
N LEU A 339 -38.70 14.69 -27.54
CA LEU A 339 -39.91 14.12 -28.10
C LEU A 339 -41.13 15.04 -27.84
N SER A 340 -41.26 15.58 -26.65
CA SER A 340 -42.35 16.51 -26.30
C SER A 340 -42.28 17.81 -27.10
N ALA A 341 -41.08 18.32 -27.39
CA ALA A 341 -40.89 19.50 -28.22
C ALA A 341 -41.16 19.21 -29.71
N GLN A 342 -40.83 18.01 -30.21
CA GLN A 342 -40.99 17.63 -31.59
C GLN A 342 -42.46 17.28 -31.95
N PHE A 343 -43.24 16.77 -30.99
CA PHE A 343 -44.63 16.37 -31.18
C PHE A 343 -45.64 17.32 -30.53
N GLU A 344 -45.20 18.54 -30.12
CA GLU A 344 -45.98 19.63 -29.49
C GLU A 344 -46.80 19.24 -28.26
N SER A 345 -47.05 17.97 -28.02
CA SER A 345 -47.69 17.48 -26.77
C SER A 345 -47.64 15.95 -26.68
N CYS A 346 -47.45 15.42 -25.49
CA CYS A 346 -47.51 13.96 -25.21
C CYS A 346 -48.92 13.34 -25.49
N LEU A 347 -49.96 14.16 -25.62
CA LEU A 347 -51.35 13.72 -25.80
C LEU A 347 -51.79 13.69 -27.28
N LEU A 348 -51.15 14.46 -28.15
CA LEU A 348 -51.53 14.52 -29.57
C LEU A 348 -51.06 13.30 -30.39
N TYR A 349 -49.99 12.66 -29.97
CA TYR A 349 -49.46 11.48 -30.67
C TYR A 349 -50.42 10.26 -30.62
N THR A 350 -51.20 10.14 -29.58
CA THR A 350 -52.19 9.03 -29.47
C THR A 350 -53.49 9.31 -30.17
N SER A 351 -53.84 10.57 -30.47
CA SER A 351 -55.04 10.93 -31.20
C SER A 351 -54.86 10.90 -32.70
N ASP A 352 -53.69 11.31 -33.25
CA ASP A 352 -53.39 11.25 -34.67
C ASP A 352 -53.28 9.80 -35.20
N ALA A 353 -52.70 8.90 -34.37
CA ALA A 353 -52.63 7.47 -34.73
C ALA A 353 -54.00 6.75 -34.71
N ALA A 354 -55.02 7.35 -34.08
CA ALA A 354 -56.40 6.82 -34.08
C ALA A 354 -57.24 7.37 -35.22
N ASP A 355 -56.88 8.53 -35.80
CA ASP A 355 -57.60 9.14 -36.91
C ASP A 355 -57.15 8.64 -38.29
N GLU A 356 -55.92 8.09 -38.42
CA GLU A 356 -55.48 7.46 -39.71
C GLU A 356 -55.99 6.02 -39.90
N GLY A 357 -56.84 5.53 -39.05
CA GLY A 357 -57.39 4.17 -39.08
C GLY A 357 -58.86 4.03 -39.53
N LEU A 358 -59.41 5.02 -40.25
CA LEU A 358 -60.79 4.92 -40.87
C LEU A 358 -60.71 5.08 -42.34
#